data_edd456a987e6eb0fd2f9b743be2496fd
#
_entry.id   edd456a987e6eb0fd2f9b743be2496fd
#
_cell.length_a   1.000
_cell.length_b   1.000
_cell.length_c   1.000
_cell.angle_alpha   90.00
_cell.angle_beta   90.00
_cell.angle_gamma   90.00
#
_symmetry.space_group_name_H-M   'P 1'
#
loop_
_entity.id
_entity.type
_entity.pdbx_description
1 polymer ?
#
loop_
_entity_poly.entity_id
_entity_poly.type
_entity_poly.pdbx_seq_one_letter_code
_entity_poly.pdbx_strand_id
1 'polypeptide(L)'
;LRTYDELRQGQVNLTSAPDNRGATVENVYFKTFYWLSGGLSWYTNHKIYAGIRDAYLYTGNPKAKKVFLSFCDWACWVTEKLTDHAFARMLYSEHGAMNEMLTDAYAFSGERKYLDCAFRFNEQETMVPCIDGDIKKIAETISHTHANAQIPQFYGLIKEFEYTGDSLFKVAAENFFKYV
;
A
#
# COMPACT_ATOMS: atom_id res chain seq x y z
N LEU A 1 -9.32 4.30 -19.32
CA LEU A 1 -8.31 4.63 -18.30
C LEU A 1 -7.99 6.10 -18.45
N ARG A 2 -8.23 6.90 -17.43
CA ARG A 2 -7.82 8.32 -17.42
C ARG A 2 -6.30 8.40 -17.37
N THR A 3 -5.75 9.38 -18.07
CA THR A 3 -4.33 9.65 -18.03
C THR A 3 -3.92 10.21 -16.67
N TYR A 4 -2.63 10.15 -16.36
CA TYR A 4 -2.05 10.74 -15.15
C TYR A 4 -2.42 12.23 -14.99
N ASP A 5 -2.42 12.99 -16.08
CA ASP A 5 -2.75 14.42 -16.08
C ASP A 5 -4.26 14.67 -15.84
N GLU A 6 -5.13 13.83 -16.37
CA GLU A 6 -6.58 13.91 -16.11
C GLU A 6 -6.92 13.60 -14.65
N LEU A 7 -6.22 12.64 -14.02
CA LEU A 7 -6.35 12.36 -12.60
C LEU A 7 -5.85 13.53 -11.75
N ARG A 8 -4.75 14.16 -12.14
CA ARG A 8 -4.18 15.32 -11.47
C ARG A 8 -5.06 16.56 -11.61
N GLN A 9 -5.64 16.82 -12.78
CA GLN A 9 -6.60 17.90 -13.01
C GLN A 9 -7.90 17.66 -12.23
N GLY A 10 -8.37 16.42 -12.16
CA GLY A 10 -9.50 16.04 -11.33
C GLY A 10 -9.29 16.37 -9.84
N GLN A 11 -8.07 16.21 -9.33
CA GLN A 11 -7.72 16.58 -7.97
C GLN A 11 -7.78 18.09 -7.71
N VAL A 12 -7.27 18.91 -8.63
CA VAL A 12 -7.32 20.36 -8.51
C VAL A 12 -8.76 20.84 -8.50
N ASN A 13 -9.61 20.27 -9.33
CA ASN A 13 -11.03 20.60 -9.39
C ASN A 13 -11.81 20.12 -8.14
N LEU A 14 -11.39 19.01 -7.53
CA LEU A 14 -12.01 18.47 -6.33
C LEU A 14 -11.69 19.26 -5.06
N THR A 15 -10.49 19.85 -5.00
CA THR A 15 -10.09 20.73 -3.89
C THR A 15 -10.73 22.13 -3.98
N SER A 16 -11.22 22.52 -5.15
CA SER A 16 -11.84 23.83 -5.39
C SER A 16 -13.37 23.82 -5.44
N ALA A 17 -14.01 22.65 -5.47
CA ALA A 17 -15.47 22.54 -5.46
C ALA A 17 -16.01 22.54 -4.02
N PRO A 18 -16.75 23.56 -3.60
CA PRO A 18 -17.46 23.49 -2.32
C PRO A 18 -18.59 22.46 -2.45
N ASP A 19 -18.36 21.26 -1.96
CA ASP A 19 -19.48 20.35 -1.71
C ASP A 19 -20.19 20.83 -0.44
N ASN A 20 -21.31 21.50 -0.63
CA ASN A 20 -22.16 22.06 0.41
C ASN A 20 -22.80 20.99 1.33
N ARG A 21 -22.37 19.73 1.27
CA ARG A 21 -22.88 18.61 2.05
C ARG A 21 -21.91 18.07 3.10
N GLY A 22 -20.94 18.88 3.55
CA GLY A 22 -20.00 18.46 4.58
C GLY A 22 -18.95 17.44 4.09
N ALA A 23 -18.73 17.37 2.79
CA ALA A 23 -17.61 16.59 2.25
C ALA A 23 -16.32 17.30 2.59
N THR A 24 -15.52 16.69 3.45
CA THR A 24 -14.13 17.12 3.67
C THR A 24 -13.31 16.80 2.42
N VAL A 25 -12.18 17.50 2.22
CA VAL A 25 -11.20 17.17 1.17
C VAL A 25 -10.88 15.68 1.19
N GLU A 26 -10.77 15.10 2.37
CA GLU A 26 -10.59 13.69 2.65
C GLU A 26 -11.69 12.80 2.04
N ASN A 27 -12.96 13.15 2.25
CA ASN A 27 -14.09 12.39 1.70
C ASN A 27 -14.16 12.48 0.17
N VAL A 28 -13.78 13.60 -0.39
CA VAL A 28 -13.72 13.81 -1.85
C VAL A 28 -12.59 12.96 -2.45
N TYR A 29 -11.42 12.96 -1.84
CA TYR A 29 -10.31 12.09 -2.22
C TYR A 29 -10.69 10.62 -2.15
N PHE A 30 -11.26 10.20 -1.04
CA PHE A 30 -11.74 8.84 -0.86
C PHE A 30 -12.77 8.44 -1.92
N LYS A 31 -13.73 9.29 -2.20
CA LYS A 31 -14.74 9.02 -3.24
C LYS A 31 -14.14 8.97 -4.64
N THR A 32 -13.18 9.84 -4.95
CA THR A 32 -12.51 9.85 -6.26
C THR A 32 -11.68 8.59 -6.47
N PHE A 33 -11.04 8.09 -5.42
CA PHE A 33 -10.28 6.85 -5.45
C PHE A 33 -11.07 5.65 -4.91
N TYR A 34 -12.37 5.81 -4.67
CA TYR A 34 -13.23 4.71 -4.23
C TYR A 34 -13.18 3.53 -5.19
N TRP A 35 -13.08 3.78 -6.48
CA TRP A 35 -12.88 2.73 -7.48
C TRP A 35 -11.49 2.07 -7.38
N LEU A 36 -10.47 2.75 -6.83
CA LEU A 36 -9.17 2.17 -6.49
C LEU A 36 -9.20 1.44 -5.14
N SER A 37 -10.05 1.86 -4.23
CA SER A 37 -10.23 1.24 -2.92
C SER A 37 -11.39 0.25 -2.90
N GLY A 38 -12.28 0.31 -3.91
CA GLY A 38 -13.41 -0.58 -4.06
C GLY A 38 -13.00 -1.95 -4.58
N GLY A 39 -13.20 -2.98 -3.78
CA GLY A 39 -12.91 -4.33 -4.19
C GLY A 39 -11.41 -4.64 -4.29
N LEU A 40 -10.99 -5.18 -5.40
CA LEU A 40 -9.66 -5.75 -5.61
C LEU A 40 -8.60 -4.78 -6.17
N SER A 41 -8.84 -3.47 -6.11
CA SER A 41 -8.02 -2.50 -6.86
C SER A 41 -6.55 -2.51 -6.48
N TRP A 42 -6.20 -2.37 -5.20
CA TRP A 42 -4.81 -2.42 -4.76
C TRP A 42 -4.22 -3.82 -4.87
N TYR A 43 -5.00 -4.86 -4.64
CA TYR A 43 -4.58 -6.24 -4.87
C TYR A 43 -4.20 -6.46 -6.35
N THR A 44 -5.04 -6.02 -7.28
CA THR A 44 -4.77 -6.13 -8.71
C THR A 44 -3.55 -5.31 -9.12
N ASN A 45 -3.44 -4.07 -8.63
CA ASN A 45 -2.27 -3.22 -8.86
C ASN A 45 -1.00 -3.90 -8.35
N HIS A 46 -1.00 -4.42 -7.12
CA HIS A 46 0.13 -5.17 -6.57
C HIS A 46 0.63 -6.26 -7.53
N LYS A 47 -0.28 -7.05 -8.12
CA LYS A 47 0.12 -8.11 -9.07
C LYS A 47 0.74 -7.56 -10.35
N ILE A 48 0.25 -6.41 -10.85
CA ILE A 48 0.84 -5.72 -12.00
C ILE A 48 2.23 -5.20 -11.65
N TYR A 49 2.38 -4.52 -10.50
CA TYR A 49 3.68 -4.04 -10.02
C TYR A 49 4.68 -5.19 -9.85
N ALA A 50 4.26 -6.29 -9.23
CA ALA A 50 5.10 -7.47 -9.04
C ALA A 50 5.58 -8.04 -10.38
N GLY A 51 4.69 -8.17 -11.36
CA GLY A 51 5.07 -8.66 -12.69
C GLY A 51 6.07 -7.73 -13.40
N ILE A 52 5.90 -6.42 -13.30
CA ILE A 52 6.86 -5.45 -13.89
C ILE A 52 8.20 -5.48 -13.15
N ARG A 53 8.19 -5.55 -11.82
CA ARG A 53 9.40 -5.73 -10.99
C ARG A 53 10.15 -6.99 -11.39
N ASP A 54 9.45 -8.11 -11.50
CA ASP A 54 10.04 -9.40 -11.83
C ASP A 54 10.62 -9.40 -13.25
N ALA A 55 9.96 -8.72 -14.19
CA ALA A 55 10.52 -8.52 -15.52
C ALA A 55 11.88 -7.82 -15.47
N TYR A 56 12.10 -6.87 -14.54
CA TYR A 56 13.42 -6.29 -14.32
C TYR A 56 14.38 -7.26 -13.62
N LEU A 57 13.94 -7.88 -12.53
CA LEU A 57 14.81 -8.74 -11.72
C LEU A 57 15.34 -9.95 -12.50
N TYR A 58 14.51 -10.60 -13.30
CA TYR A 58 14.88 -11.82 -14.02
C TYR A 58 15.52 -11.57 -15.37
N THR A 59 15.31 -10.41 -15.99
CA THR A 59 15.82 -10.12 -17.33
C THR A 59 16.86 -9.01 -17.38
N GLY A 60 17.01 -8.23 -16.31
CA GLY A 60 17.86 -7.03 -16.28
C GLY A 60 17.33 -5.89 -17.16
N ASN A 61 16.09 -5.96 -17.66
CA ASN A 61 15.56 -5.00 -18.61
C ASN A 61 15.38 -3.60 -17.98
N PRO A 62 16.19 -2.58 -18.37
CA PRO A 62 16.13 -1.27 -17.75
C PRO A 62 14.80 -0.54 -17.99
N LYS A 63 14.09 -0.87 -19.08
CA LYS A 63 12.77 -0.31 -19.35
C LYS A 63 11.74 -0.80 -18.33
N ALA A 64 11.82 -2.08 -17.93
CA ALA A 64 10.95 -2.61 -16.88
C ALA A 64 11.19 -1.90 -15.55
N LYS A 65 12.46 -1.67 -15.16
CA LYS A 65 12.79 -0.87 -13.97
C LYS A 65 12.19 0.53 -14.03
N LYS A 66 12.34 1.22 -15.17
CA LYS A 66 11.81 2.58 -15.36
C LYS A 66 10.28 2.59 -15.22
N VAL A 67 9.59 1.64 -15.84
CA VAL A 67 8.12 1.54 -15.76
C VAL A 67 7.69 1.24 -14.32
N PHE A 68 8.36 0.29 -13.65
CA PHE A 68 8.08 -0.03 -12.24
C PHE A 68 8.17 1.19 -11.33
N LEU A 69 9.28 1.95 -11.42
CA LEU A 69 9.45 3.16 -10.61
C LEU A 69 8.40 4.22 -10.93
N SER A 70 8.02 4.39 -12.20
CA SER A 70 6.94 5.32 -12.57
C SER A 70 5.58 4.91 -11.99
N PHE A 71 5.29 3.62 -11.89
CA PHE A 71 4.11 3.12 -11.22
C PHE A 71 4.17 3.38 -9.70
N CYS A 72 5.34 3.20 -9.08
CA CYS A 72 5.55 3.52 -7.67
C CYS A 72 5.41 5.03 -7.39
N ASP A 73 5.91 5.88 -8.29
CA ASP A 73 5.69 7.33 -8.24
C ASP A 73 4.19 7.67 -8.24
N TRP A 74 3.43 7.02 -9.12
CA TRP A 74 1.99 7.21 -9.17
C TRP A 74 1.31 6.77 -7.87
N ALA A 75 1.70 5.63 -7.29
CA ALA A 75 1.13 5.17 -6.02
C ALA A 75 1.40 6.15 -4.88
N CYS A 76 2.63 6.66 -4.78
CA CYS A 76 2.98 7.68 -3.79
C CYS A 76 2.17 8.96 -4.01
N TRP A 77 2.12 9.44 -5.25
CA TRP A 77 1.41 10.68 -5.60
C TRP A 77 -0.10 10.58 -5.33
N VAL A 78 -0.75 9.48 -5.73
CA VAL A 78 -2.19 9.31 -5.58
C VAL A 78 -2.63 9.21 -4.12
N THR A 79 -1.72 8.80 -3.24
CA THR A 79 -2.00 8.60 -1.82
C THR A 79 -1.45 9.72 -0.93
N GLU A 80 -0.60 10.62 -1.43
CA GLU A 80 0.09 11.62 -0.62
C GLU A 80 -0.82 12.56 0.18
N LYS A 81 -2.00 12.88 -0.38
CA LYS A 81 -2.98 13.80 0.23
C LYS A 81 -3.98 13.11 1.16
N LEU A 82 -3.95 11.79 1.23
CA LEU A 82 -4.83 11.07 2.14
C LEU A 82 -4.36 11.26 3.58
N THR A 83 -5.29 11.57 4.48
CA THR A 83 -5.01 11.46 5.91
C THR A 83 -4.81 10.00 6.31
N ASP A 84 -4.22 9.74 7.45
CA ASP A 84 -4.00 8.36 7.91
C ASP A 84 -5.32 7.60 8.09
N HIS A 85 -6.36 8.29 8.54
CA HIS A 85 -7.70 7.72 8.64
C HIS A 85 -8.28 7.34 7.26
N ALA A 86 -8.15 8.20 6.25
CA ALA A 86 -8.61 7.90 4.90
C ALA A 86 -7.79 6.77 4.26
N PHE A 87 -6.50 6.72 4.56
CA PHE A 87 -5.61 5.65 4.10
C PHE A 87 -6.00 4.31 4.74
N ALA A 88 -6.19 4.25 6.05
CA ALA A 88 -6.66 3.05 6.74
C ALA A 88 -7.99 2.54 6.18
N ARG A 89 -8.94 3.44 5.91
CA ARG A 89 -10.21 3.07 5.24
C ARG A 89 -10.01 2.54 3.83
N MET A 90 -9.05 3.04 3.08
CA MET A 90 -8.69 2.52 1.76
C MET A 90 -8.13 1.09 1.85
N LEU A 91 -7.34 0.80 2.90
CA LEU A 91 -6.77 -0.52 3.14
C LEU A 91 -7.78 -1.55 3.66
N TYR A 92 -8.93 -1.13 4.13
CA TYR A 92 -9.97 -2.05 4.63
C TYR A 92 -10.41 -3.10 3.60
N SER A 93 -10.27 -2.78 2.31
CA SER A 93 -10.47 -3.75 1.22
C SER A 93 -9.18 -4.54 0.94
N GLU A 94 -9.18 -5.40 -0.06
CA GLU A 94 -8.00 -6.18 -0.45
C GLU A 94 -6.90 -5.28 -1.02
N HIS A 95 -5.88 -5.00 -0.21
CA HIS A 95 -4.80 -4.05 -0.53
C HIS A 95 -3.53 -4.72 -1.08
N GLY A 96 -3.44 -6.06 -1.06
CA GLY A 96 -2.23 -6.77 -1.52
C GLY A 96 -0.99 -6.42 -0.70
N ALA A 97 0.19 -6.49 -1.31
CA ALA A 97 1.48 -6.15 -0.70
C ALA A 97 2.12 -4.93 -1.38
N MET A 98 1.42 -3.81 -1.42
CA MET A 98 2.00 -2.57 -1.97
C MET A 98 3.19 -2.07 -1.14
N ASN A 99 3.24 -2.36 0.16
CA ASN A 99 4.41 -2.13 1.01
C ASN A 99 5.65 -2.87 0.47
N GLU A 100 5.52 -4.12 0.02
CA GLU A 100 6.60 -4.87 -0.62
C GLU A 100 7.11 -4.17 -1.89
N MET A 101 6.20 -3.76 -2.77
CA MET A 101 6.56 -3.13 -4.05
C MET A 101 7.26 -1.79 -3.85
N LEU A 102 6.77 -0.98 -2.92
CA LEU A 102 7.36 0.32 -2.60
C LEU A 102 8.72 0.18 -1.90
N THR A 103 8.90 -0.83 -1.06
CA THR A 103 10.21 -1.16 -0.48
C THR A 103 11.20 -1.60 -1.55
N ASP A 104 10.79 -2.40 -2.55
CA ASP A 104 11.63 -2.73 -3.70
C ASP A 104 11.96 -1.47 -4.54
N ALA A 105 11.03 -0.53 -4.69
CA ALA A 105 11.33 0.74 -5.36
C ALA A 105 12.40 1.55 -4.62
N TYR A 106 12.33 1.57 -3.29
CA TYR A 106 13.41 2.13 -2.46
C TYR A 106 14.73 1.41 -2.69
N ALA A 107 14.74 0.09 -2.67
CA ALA A 107 15.95 -0.71 -2.92
C ALA A 107 16.58 -0.42 -4.29
N PHE A 108 15.76 -0.17 -5.31
CA PHE A 108 16.24 0.09 -6.67
C PHE A 108 16.71 1.52 -6.91
N SER A 109 16.20 2.49 -6.16
CA SER A 109 16.43 3.92 -6.42
C SER A 109 17.18 4.65 -5.31
N GLY A 110 17.09 4.17 -4.07
CA GLY A 110 17.53 4.89 -2.87
C GLY A 110 16.62 6.05 -2.45
N GLU A 111 15.49 6.26 -3.13
CA GLU A 111 14.59 7.39 -2.85
C GLU A 111 13.67 7.12 -1.66
N ARG A 112 13.90 7.81 -0.55
CA ARG A 112 13.20 7.63 0.73
C ARG A 112 11.68 7.74 0.63
N LYS A 113 11.15 8.52 -0.32
CA LYS A 113 9.70 8.68 -0.53
C LYS A 113 8.95 7.36 -0.71
N TYR A 114 9.61 6.36 -1.32
CA TYR A 114 8.99 5.05 -1.53
C TYR A 114 8.84 4.28 -0.22
N LEU A 115 9.85 4.33 0.64
CA LEU A 115 9.79 3.68 1.93
C LEU A 115 8.77 4.35 2.86
N ASP A 116 8.71 5.68 2.86
CA ASP A 116 7.71 6.42 3.64
C ASP A 116 6.28 6.11 3.15
N CYS A 117 6.10 5.94 1.84
CA CYS A 117 4.83 5.49 1.28
C CYS A 117 4.53 4.02 1.63
N ALA A 118 5.54 3.14 1.62
CA ALA A 118 5.39 1.73 1.97
C ALA A 118 4.82 1.56 3.38
N PHE A 119 5.35 2.30 4.36
CA PHE A 119 4.88 2.23 5.75
C PHE A 119 3.39 2.58 5.91
N ARG A 120 2.86 3.45 5.04
CA ARG A 120 1.44 3.79 5.06
C ARG A 120 0.55 2.66 4.54
N PHE A 121 1.10 1.74 3.73
CA PHE A 121 0.40 0.54 3.26
C PHE A 121 0.39 -0.60 4.28
N ASN A 122 1.03 -0.43 5.44
CA ASN A 122 0.97 -1.40 6.53
C ASN A 122 -0.37 -1.26 7.26
N GLU A 123 -1.25 -2.22 7.05
CA GLU A 123 -2.56 -2.26 7.69
C GLU A 123 -2.37 -2.57 9.18
N GLN A 124 -2.79 -1.62 10.04
CA GLN A 124 -2.47 -1.61 11.46
C GLN A 124 -3.33 -2.58 12.29
N GLU A 125 -4.57 -2.87 11.84
CA GLU A 125 -5.48 -3.74 12.60
C GLU A 125 -4.93 -5.16 12.74
N THR A 126 -4.16 -5.62 11.75
CA THR A 126 -3.50 -6.92 11.80
C THR A 126 -2.06 -6.85 12.27
N MET A 127 -1.35 -5.78 11.89
CA MET A 127 0.07 -5.64 12.24
C MET A 127 0.29 -5.43 13.74
N VAL A 128 -0.47 -4.55 14.39
CA VAL A 128 -0.29 -4.22 15.82
C VAL A 128 -0.48 -5.43 16.73
N PRO A 129 -1.56 -6.23 16.63
CA PRO A 129 -1.68 -7.46 17.41
C PRO A 129 -0.51 -8.44 17.21
N CYS A 130 0.05 -8.48 16.00
CA CYS A 130 1.21 -9.32 15.72
C CYS A 130 2.49 -8.78 16.37
N ILE A 131 2.68 -7.45 16.44
CA ILE A 131 3.78 -6.84 17.21
C ILE A 131 3.65 -7.19 18.70
N ASP A 132 2.44 -7.04 19.25
CA ASP A 132 2.16 -7.29 20.66
C ASP A 132 2.22 -8.77 21.05
N GLY A 133 2.16 -9.67 20.07
CA GLY A 133 2.07 -11.12 20.30
C GLY A 133 0.75 -11.55 20.93
N ASP A 134 -0.31 -10.74 20.77
CA ASP A 134 -1.65 -11.04 21.31
C ASP A 134 -2.36 -12.07 20.42
N ILE A 135 -2.15 -13.35 20.72
CA ILE A 135 -2.68 -14.48 19.95
C ILE A 135 -4.21 -14.40 19.78
N LYS A 136 -4.92 -13.93 20.82
CA LYS A 136 -6.38 -13.82 20.76
C LYS A 136 -6.82 -12.79 19.74
N LYS A 137 -6.20 -11.60 19.75
CA LYS A 137 -6.47 -10.56 18.77
C LYS A 137 -6.01 -10.94 17.38
N ILE A 138 -4.86 -11.58 17.23
CA ILE A 138 -4.38 -12.11 15.95
C ILE A 138 -5.45 -13.05 15.35
N ALA A 139 -5.91 -14.04 16.12
CA ALA A 139 -6.91 -14.98 15.65
C ALA A 139 -8.25 -14.30 15.31
N GLU A 140 -8.68 -13.34 16.13
CA GLU A 140 -9.89 -12.55 15.87
C GLU A 140 -9.79 -11.76 14.55
N THR A 141 -8.73 -11.01 14.36
CA THR A 141 -8.55 -10.18 13.16
C THR A 141 -8.43 -11.04 11.90
N ILE A 142 -7.63 -12.11 11.95
CA ILE A 142 -7.44 -13.00 10.81
C ILE A 142 -8.73 -13.71 10.40
N SER A 143 -9.59 -14.05 11.35
CA SER A 143 -10.87 -14.74 11.06
C SER A 143 -11.83 -13.88 10.21
N HIS A 144 -11.64 -12.57 10.18
CA HIS A 144 -12.48 -11.62 9.45
C HIS A 144 -11.81 -11.01 8.20
N THR A 145 -10.55 -11.36 7.95
CA THR A 145 -9.78 -10.78 6.85
C THR A 145 -9.42 -11.82 5.80
N HIS A 146 -9.38 -11.39 4.55
CA HIS A 146 -9.06 -12.27 3.44
C HIS A 146 -7.55 -12.56 3.36
N ALA A 147 -7.16 -13.83 3.24
CA ALA A 147 -5.76 -14.26 3.22
C ALA A 147 -4.93 -13.55 2.14
N ASN A 148 -5.52 -13.26 0.97
CA ASN A 148 -4.85 -12.54 -0.12
C ASN A 148 -4.44 -11.11 0.26
N ALA A 149 -5.12 -10.48 1.22
CA ALA A 149 -4.73 -9.17 1.74
C ALA A 149 -3.65 -9.31 2.81
N GLN A 150 -3.81 -10.26 3.72
CA GLN A 150 -2.99 -10.36 4.93
C GLN A 150 -1.61 -10.99 4.65
N ILE A 151 -1.56 -12.16 4.05
CA ILE A 151 -0.29 -12.88 3.84
C ILE A 151 0.73 -12.03 3.07
N PRO A 152 0.39 -11.39 1.94
CA PRO A 152 1.35 -10.58 1.20
C PRO A 152 1.89 -9.38 1.97
N GLN A 153 1.07 -8.76 2.84
CA GLN A 153 1.52 -7.64 3.68
C GLN A 153 2.72 -8.04 4.56
N PHE A 154 2.66 -9.22 5.17
CA PHE A 154 3.73 -9.66 6.06
C PHE A 154 5.01 -10.03 5.32
N TYR A 155 4.96 -10.38 4.04
CA TYR A 155 6.16 -10.41 3.18
C TYR A 155 6.76 -9.02 3.02
N GLY A 156 5.94 -8.00 2.83
CA GLY A 156 6.39 -6.61 2.77
C GLY A 156 7.08 -6.16 4.06
N LEU A 157 6.53 -6.53 5.24
CA LEU A 157 7.16 -6.21 6.53
C LEU A 157 8.57 -6.81 6.67
N ILE A 158 8.80 -8.03 6.19
CA ILE A 158 10.15 -8.61 6.21
C ILE A 158 11.11 -7.77 5.35
N LYS A 159 10.70 -7.33 4.18
CA LYS A 159 11.53 -6.45 3.35
C LYS A 159 11.77 -5.09 4.02
N GLU A 160 10.77 -4.51 4.63
CA GLU A 160 10.93 -3.27 5.40
C GLU A 160 11.96 -3.46 6.52
N PHE A 161 11.93 -4.58 7.24
CA PHE A 161 12.96 -4.91 8.22
C PHE A 161 14.36 -5.00 7.59
N GLU A 162 14.51 -5.66 6.45
CA GLU A 162 15.80 -5.81 5.76
C GLU A 162 16.45 -4.46 5.42
N TYR A 163 15.65 -3.44 5.09
CA TYR A 163 16.15 -2.12 4.70
C TYR A 163 16.20 -1.10 5.84
N THR A 164 15.44 -1.30 6.92
CA THR A 164 15.38 -0.35 8.04
C THR A 164 16.11 -0.83 9.28
N GLY A 165 16.20 -2.14 9.46
CA GLY A 165 16.64 -2.76 10.72
C GLY A 165 15.62 -2.66 11.85
N ASP A 166 14.41 -2.11 11.60
CA ASP A 166 13.37 -1.99 12.63
C ASP A 166 12.79 -3.36 12.96
N SER A 167 13.13 -3.84 14.17
CA SER A 167 12.73 -5.16 14.65
C SER A 167 11.22 -5.35 14.80
N LEU A 168 10.43 -4.29 14.89
CA LEU A 168 8.97 -4.39 15.00
C LEU A 168 8.36 -5.06 13.76
N PHE A 169 8.87 -4.75 12.57
CA PHE A 169 8.43 -5.39 11.32
C PHE A 169 8.72 -6.90 11.33
N LYS A 170 9.92 -7.28 11.77
CA LYS A 170 10.31 -8.68 11.91
C LYS A 170 9.42 -9.41 12.90
N VAL A 171 9.26 -8.85 14.11
CA VAL A 171 8.44 -9.44 15.18
C VAL A 171 6.99 -9.65 14.71
N ALA A 172 6.42 -8.65 14.03
CA ALA A 172 5.06 -8.77 13.48
C ALA A 172 4.95 -9.94 12.51
N ALA A 173 5.89 -10.05 11.57
CA ALA A 173 5.88 -11.11 10.58
C ALA A 173 6.11 -12.50 11.19
N GLU A 174 7.08 -12.65 12.11
CA GLU A 174 7.35 -13.90 12.80
C GLU A 174 6.12 -14.38 13.61
N ASN A 175 5.45 -13.47 14.33
CA ASN A 175 4.25 -13.82 15.09
C ASN A 175 3.08 -14.17 14.15
N PHE A 176 2.91 -13.44 13.06
CA PHE A 176 1.89 -13.78 12.06
C PHE A 176 2.09 -15.21 11.54
N PHE A 177 3.26 -15.51 10.97
CA PHE A 177 3.53 -16.85 10.39
C PHE A 177 3.62 -17.98 11.42
N LYS A 178 3.76 -17.65 12.70
CA LYS A 178 3.70 -18.64 13.78
C LYS A 178 2.27 -19.06 14.11
N TYR A 179 1.29 -18.16 13.97
CA TYR A 179 -0.07 -18.36 14.45
C TYR A 179 -1.11 -18.50 13.32
N VAL A 180 -0.70 -18.36 12.06
CA VAL A 180 -1.49 -18.58 10.86
C VAL A 180 -1.00 -19.78 10.08
#